data_730c651f7f2b1f776f6d6da371d7a6ad
#
_entry.id   730c651f7f2b1f776f6d6da371d7a6ad
#
_cell.length_a   1.000
_cell.length_b   1.000
_cell.length_c   1.000
_cell.angle_alpha   90.00
_cell.angle_beta   90.00
_cell.angle_gamma   90.00
#
_symmetry.space_group_name_H-M   'P 1'
#
loop_
_entity.id
_entity.type
_entity.pdbx_description
1 polymer ?
#
loop_
_entity_poly.entity_id
_entity_poly.type
_entity_poly.pdbx_seq_one_letter_code
_entity_poly.pdbx_strand_id
1 'polypeptide(L)'
;MLLQPLSTTFTFQDKIQGITRTLIDRILDKSLEDFENEDYISGVHHLCVRLGKLLQTHGTDTFQDWIKDYCLSHPVSQYLMQSPFTKRCFDKPRGYAGDATLIDYIYRIGELQEPHPTAGKLIHNACIMSSCCDSVRWRAQHLGGEINKMFDQKGRKISAISIASGHLRELSYVDGFDSKIENFVGLDQDEKSNGVARTSFPYSNLFIFDESIRYVLSKKLPEQSFDLVYSTGLFDYLEDKLAARMTSRMFDLVAPGGTMIIPNFAKGMPEQGYMEAFMDWYLIYRDEAQVFDFMSELNIDVVESFDIYSDPSGNVLYLKVIKK
;
A
#
# COMPACT_ATOMS: atom_id res chain seq x y z
N MET A 1 -52.19 -33.53 -16.63
CA MET A 1 -50.77 -33.22 -16.56
C MET A 1 -50.67 -31.70 -16.62
N LEU A 2 -50.68 -31.07 -15.44
CA LEU A 2 -50.69 -29.62 -15.27
C LEU A 2 -49.26 -29.16 -15.28
N LEU A 3 -48.87 -28.35 -16.25
CA LEU A 3 -47.62 -27.63 -16.31
C LEU A 3 -47.63 -26.54 -15.22
N GLN A 4 -46.83 -26.68 -14.18
CA GLN A 4 -46.56 -25.59 -13.24
C GLN A 4 -45.72 -24.51 -13.94
N PRO A 5 -46.04 -23.22 -13.82
CA PRO A 5 -45.23 -22.17 -14.32
C PRO A 5 -43.99 -22.02 -13.43
N LEU A 6 -42.82 -22.17 -14.02
CA LEU A 6 -41.52 -21.75 -13.42
C LEU A 6 -41.55 -20.21 -13.32
N SER A 7 -42.10 -19.65 -12.27
CA SER A 7 -41.91 -18.24 -11.93
C SER A 7 -40.58 -18.12 -11.16
N THR A 8 -39.47 -17.96 -11.85
CA THR A 8 -38.23 -17.43 -11.25
C THR A 8 -38.50 -15.97 -10.92
N THR A 9 -38.94 -15.67 -9.71
CA THR A 9 -38.95 -14.31 -9.17
C THR A 9 -37.51 -13.91 -8.90
N PHE A 10 -36.91 -13.19 -9.85
CA PHE A 10 -35.61 -12.52 -9.63
C PHE A 10 -35.76 -11.53 -8.49
N THR A 11 -34.90 -11.65 -7.49
CA THR A 11 -34.85 -10.70 -6.39
C THR A 11 -34.27 -9.36 -6.90
N PHE A 12 -34.49 -8.28 -6.17
CA PHE A 12 -33.89 -6.98 -6.47
C PHE A 12 -32.34 -7.08 -6.54
N GLN A 13 -31.78 -7.93 -5.70
CA GLN A 13 -30.32 -8.21 -5.63
C GLN A 13 -29.84 -8.92 -6.90
N ASP A 14 -30.60 -9.89 -7.44
CA ASP A 14 -30.26 -10.56 -8.72
C ASP A 14 -30.25 -9.58 -9.90
N LYS A 15 -31.15 -8.60 -9.90
CA LYS A 15 -31.22 -7.56 -10.94
C LYS A 15 -30.03 -6.61 -10.86
N ILE A 16 -29.65 -6.16 -9.66
CA ILE A 16 -28.45 -5.30 -9.46
C ILE A 16 -27.21 -6.07 -9.91
N GLN A 17 -27.06 -7.32 -9.50
CA GLN A 17 -25.93 -8.16 -9.90
C GLN A 17 -25.86 -8.37 -11.41
N GLY A 18 -27.00 -8.55 -12.09
CA GLY A 18 -27.07 -8.66 -13.54
C GLY A 18 -26.67 -7.37 -14.27
N ILE A 19 -27.09 -6.19 -13.80
CA ILE A 19 -26.71 -4.89 -14.34
C ILE A 19 -25.21 -4.66 -14.13
N THR A 20 -24.71 -4.98 -12.95
CA THR A 20 -23.32 -4.83 -12.58
C THR A 20 -22.39 -5.69 -13.46
N ARG A 21 -22.77 -6.96 -13.70
CA ARG A 21 -22.03 -7.85 -14.62
C ARG A 21 -21.97 -7.27 -16.03
N THR A 22 -23.07 -6.80 -16.58
CA THR A 22 -23.12 -6.17 -17.92
C THR A 22 -22.22 -4.95 -18.00
N LEU A 23 -22.12 -4.16 -16.93
CA LEU A 23 -21.21 -3.00 -16.89
C LEU A 23 -19.74 -3.46 -16.85
N ILE A 24 -19.44 -4.50 -16.08
CA ILE A 24 -18.10 -5.08 -16.02
C ILE A 24 -17.69 -5.61 -17.38
N ASP A 25 -18.56 -6.41 -18.07
CA ASP A 25 -18.27 -6.92 -19.41
C ASP A 25 -17.86 -5.80 -20.37
N ARG A 26 -18.61 -4.71 -20.40
CA ARG A 26 -18.27 -3.56 -21.25
C ARG A 26 -16.92 -2.92 -20.90
N ILE A 27 -16.55 -2.92 -19.61
CA ILE A 27 -15.25 -2.41 -19.19
C ILE A 27 -14.14 -3.36 -19.64
N LEU A 28 -14.32 -4.65 -19.44
CA LEU A 28 -13.34 -5.68 -19.79
C LEU A 28 -13.17 -5.80 -21.30
N ASP A 29 -14.28 -5.84 -22.06
CA ASP A 29 -14.28 -5.90 -23.54
C ASP A 29 -13.56 -4.70 -24.15
N LYS A 30 -13.82 -3.48 -23.63
CA LYS A 30 -13.14 -2.27 -24.13
C LYS A 30 -11.64 -2.31 -23.87
N SER A 31 -11.22 -2.78 -22.70
CA SER A 31 -9.78 -2.92 -22.41
C SER A 31 -9.13 -4.04 -23.21
N LEU A 32 -9.87 -5.11 -23.51
CA LEU A 32 -9.38 -6.17 -24.41
C LEU A 32 -9.16 -5.61 -25.81
N GLU A 33 -10.12 -4.84 -26.36
CA GLU A 33 -9.99 -4.17 -27.65
C GLU A 33 -8.75 -3.24 -27.68
N ASP A 34 -8.52 -2.46 -26.61
CA ASP A 34 -7.34 -1.60 -26.50
C ASP A 34 -6.04 -2.42 -26.54
N PHE A 35 -5.99 -3.56 -25.83
CA PHE A 35 -4.82 -4.44 -25.82
C PHE A 35 -4.59 -5.15 -27.16
N GLU A 36 -5.64 -5.56 -27.86
CA GLU A 36 -5.57 -6.13 -29.20
C GLU A 36 -5.06 -5.13 -30.23
N ASN A 37 -5.31 -3.83 -29.99
CA ASN A 37 -4.79 -2.71 -30.78
C ASN A 37 -3.41 -2.20 -30.26
N GLU A 38 -2.77 -2.92 -29.34
CA GLU A 38 -1.48 -2.58 -28.72
C GLU A 38 -1.49 -1.27 -27.89
N ASP A 39 -2.66 -0.72 -27.55
CA ASP A 39 -2.81 0.44 -26.69
C ASP A 39 -2.92 0.02 -25.20
N TYR A 40 -1.83 -0.51 -24.68
CA TYR A 40 -1.77 -1.04 -23.31
C TYR A 40 -1.97 0.01 -22.22
N ILE A 41 -1.57 1.26 -22.49
CA ILE A 41 -1.70 2.36 -21.52
C ILE A 41 -3.19 2.71 -21.34
N SER A 42 -3.92 2.91 -22.44
CA SER A 42 -5.35 3.19 -22.39
C SER A 42 -6.14 2.06 -21.78
N GLY A 43 -5.82 0.79 -22.13
CA GLY A 43 -6.50 -0.38 -21.60
C GLY A 43 -6.34 -0.53 -20.10
N VAL A 44 -5.12 -0.38 -19.55
CA VAL A 44 -4.87 -0.41 -18.09
C VAL A 44 -5.57 0.76 -17.39
N HIS A 45 -5.41 1.97 -17.92
CA HIS A 45 -6.05 3.16 -17.35
C HIS A 45 -7.58 3.02 -17.33
N HIS A 46 -8.18 2.51 -18.42
CA HIS A 46 -9.61 2.26 -18.50
C HIS A 46 -10.07 1.29 -17.40
N LEU A 47 -9.36 0.16 -17.21
CA LEU A 47 -9.65 -0.80 -16.14
C LEU A 47 -9.60 -0.14 -14.77
N CYS A 48 -8.51 0.55 -14.44
CA CYS A 48 -8.34 1.20 -13.14
C CYS A 48 -9.49 2.16 -12.84
N VAL A 49 -9.71 3.15 -13.72
CA VAL A 49 -10.71 4.22 -13.50
C VAL A 49 -12.14 3.66 -13.47
N ARG A 50 -12.48 2.75 -14.37
CA ARG A 50 -13.86 2.27 -14.51
C ARG A 50 -14.24 1.24 -13.46
N LEU A 51 -13.36 0.29 -13.14
CA LEU A 51 -13.60 -0.66 -12.06
C LEU A 51 -13.60 0.05 -10.70
N GLY A 52 -12.67 0.98 -10.47
CA GLY A 52 -12.66 1.78 -9.24
C GLY A 52 -13.94 2.59 -9.06
N LYS A 53 -14.43 3.26 -10.12
CA LYS A 53 -15.70 3.98 -10.05
C LYS A 53 -16.91 3.08 -9.82
N LEU A 54 -16.91 1.90 -10.43
CA LEU A 54 -17.98 0.92 -10.24
C LEU A 54 -18.03 0.46 -8.78
N LEU A 55 -16.88 0.19 -8.20
CA LEU A 55 -16.73 -0.21 -6.79
C LEU A 55 -17.19 0.88 -5.82
N GLN A 56 -16.82 2.13 -6.07
CA GLN A 56 -17.27 3.29 -5.27
C GLN A 56 -18.80 3.48 -5.34
N THR A 57 -19.42 3.15 -6.48
CA THR A 57 -20.87 3.34 -6.69
C THR A 57 -21.71 2.24 -6.04
N HIS A 58 -21.22 1.01 -6.00
CA HIS A 58 -21.99 -0.16 -5.57
C HIS A 58 -21.55 -0.74 -4.21
N GLY A 59 -20.50 -0.20 -3.61
CA GLY A 59 -19.92 -0.64 -2.34
C GLY A 59 -19.04 -1.90 -2.47
N THR A 60 -18.12 -2.04 -1.54
CA THR A 60 -17.13 -3.14 -1.54
C THR A 60 -17.77 -4.49 -1.26
N ASP A 61 -18.73 -4.56 -0.33
CA ASP A 61 -19.34 -5.83 0.13
C ASP A 61 -20.04 -6.62 -0.99
N THR A 62 -20.60 -5.91 -1.98
CA THR A 62 -21.30 -6.55 -3.11
C THR A 62 -20.33 -7.09 -4.18
N PHE A 63 -19.09 -6.61 -4.17
CA PHE A 63 -18.09 -6.91 -5.18
C PHE A 63 -17.09 -7.99 -4.76
N GLN A 64 -16.67 -7.99 -3.49
CA GLN A 64 -15.52 -8.75 -3.03
C GLN A 64 -15.64 -10.27 -3.24
N ASP A 65 -16.86 -10.81 -3.12
CA ASP A 65 -17.06 -12.27 -3.18
C ASP A 65 -16.98 -12.87 -4.59
N TRP A 66 -17.19 -12.10 -5.65
CA TRP A 66 -17.29 -12.66 -7.00
C TRP A 66 -16.51 -11.92 -8.09
N ILE A 67 -16.11 -10.66 -7.86
CA ILE A 67 -15.48 -9.84 -8.91
C ILE A 67 -14.17 -10.43 -9.41
N LYS A 68 -13.35 -10.95 -8.51
CA LYS A 68 -12.07 -11.55 -8.86
C LYS A 68 -12.25 -12.71 -9.84
N ASP A 69 -13.03 -13.71 -9.46
CA ASP A 69 -13.23 -14.91 -10.31
C ASP A 69 -13.89 -14.55 -11.63
N TYR A 70 -14.82 -13.60 -11.62
CA TYR A 70 -15.48 -13.12 -12.83
C TYR A 70 -14.51 -12.41 -13.78
N CYS A 71 -13.73 -11.46 -13.30
CA CYS A 71 -12.75 -10.73 -14.10
C CYS A 71 -11.61 -11.65 -14.59
N LEU A 72 -11.16 -12.59 -13.78
CA LEU A 72 -10.12 -13.55 -14.15
C LEU A 72 -10.60 -14.55 -15.21
N SER A 73 -11.88 -14.83 -15.31
CA SER A 73 -12.46 -15.68 -16.37
C SER A 73 -12.51 -14.99 -17.74
N HIS A 74 -12.41 -13.65 -17.77
CA HIS A 74 -12.44 -12.87 -19.01
C HIS A 74 -11.11 -12.94 -19.78
N PRO A 75 -11.10 -12.97 -21.14
CA PRO A 75 -9.88 -13.05 -21.94
C PRO A 75 -8.84 -11.94 -21.66
N VAL A 76 -9.27 -10.75 -21.20
CA VAL A 76 -8.37 -9.64 -20.84
C VAL A 76 -7.35 -10.05 -19.77
N SER A 77 -7.71 -10.98 -18.89
CA SER A 77 -6.82 -11.48 -17.83
C SER A 77 -5.56 -12.12 -18.38
N GLN A 78 -5.62 -12.74 -19.58
CA GLN A 78 -4.46 -13.37 -20.22
C GLN A 78 -3.40 -12.34 -20.60
N TYR A 79 -3.79 -11.12 -20.96
CA TYR A 79 -2.88 -10.01 -21.19
C TYR A 79 -2.29 -9.51 -19.87
N LEU A 80 -3.15 -9.25 -18.87
CA LEU A 80 -2.75 -8.69 -17.59
C LEU A 80 -1.79 -9.60 -16.82
N MET A 81 -2.00 -10.91 -16.86
CA MET A 81 -1.13 -11.91 -16.22
C MET A 81 0.24 -12.07 -16.89
N GLN A 82 0.48 -11.44 -18.05
CA GLN A 82 1.82 -11.31 -18.62
C GLN A 82 2.63 -10.20 -17.94
N SER A 83 1.98 -9.27 -17.25
CA SER A 83 2.64 -8.20 -16.50
C SER A 83 3.35 -8.76 -15.27
N PRO A 84 4.67 -8.57 -15.11
CA PRO A 84 5.39 -8.99 -13.90
C PRO A 84 4.81 -8.39 -12.62
N PHE A 85 4.33 -7.14 -12.68
CA PHE A 85 3.72 -6.43 -11.57
C PHE A 85 2.42 -7.10 -11.12
N THR A 86 1.47 -7.27 -12.05
CA THR A 86 0.17 -7.88 -11.76
C THR A 86 0.33 -9.33 -11.31
N LYS A 87 1.11 -10.11 -12.07
CA LYS A 87 1.33 -11.53 -11.77
C LYS A 87 2.01 -11.76 -10.43
N ARG A 88 3.07 -11.01 -10.11
CA ARG A 88 3.75 -11.16 -8.81
C ARG A 88 2.82 -10.89 -7.64
N CYS A 89 2.01 -9.83 -7.74
CA CYS A 89 1.05 -9.51 -6.71
C CYS A 89 0.01 -10.63 -6.52
N PHE A 90 -0.51 -11.14 -7.63
CA PHE A 90 -1.48 -12.24 -7.63
C PHE A 90 -0.88 -13.54 -7.05
N ASP A 91 0.33 -13.92 -7.48
CA ASP A 91 1.01 -15.15 -7.07
C ASP A 91 1.49 -15.13 -5.61
N LYS A 92 1.69 -13.94 -5.03
CA LYS A 92 2.12 -13.74 -3.63
C LYS A 92 3.32 -14.62 -3.23
N PRO A 93 4.47 -14.55 -3.93
CA PRO A 93 5.60 -15.48 -3.69
C PRO A 93 6.21 -15.38 -2.30
N ARG A 94 5.87 -14.34 -1.53
CA ARG A 94 6.25 -14.15 -0.13
C ARG A 94 5.08 -14.34 0.86
N GLY A 95 3.93 -14.86 0.36
CA GLY A 95 2.74 -15.15 1.15
C GLY A 95 1.77 -13.98 1.32
N TYR A 96 2.07 -12.81 0.77
CA TYR A 96 1.20 -11.63 0.81
C TYR A 96 1.37 -10.78 -0.46
N ALA A 97 0.32 -10.04 -0.82
CA ALA A 97 0.35 -9.05 -1.88
C ALA A 97 1.16 -7.82 -1.43
N GLY A 98 1.71 -7.07 -2.37
CA GLY A 98 2.43 -5.83 -2.03
C GLY A 98 3.76 -6.06 -1.32
N ASP A 99 4.44 -7.18 -1.57
CA ASP A 99 5.75 -7.44 -0.99
C ASP A 99 6.80 -6.39 -1.42
N ALA A 100 7.89 -6.27 -0.66
CA ALA A 100 8.89 -5.23 -0.89
C ALA A 100 9.56 -5.31 -2.28
N THR A 101 9.59 -6.48 -2.93
CA THR A 101 10.06 -6.60 -4.34
C THR A 101 9.02 -6.04 -5.31
N LEU A 102 7.71 -6.20 -5.05
CA LEU A 102 6.68 -5.54 -5.85
C LEU A 102 6.81 -4.01 -5.73
N ILE A 103 7.09 -3.52 -4.53
CA ILE A 103 7.34 -2.10 -4.29
C ILE A 103 8.60 -1.62 -5.03
N ASP A 104 9.65 -2.44 -5.12
CA ASP A 104 10.82 -2.12 -5.95
C ASP A 104 10.48 -1.94 -7.44
N TYR A 105 9.51 -2.69 -7.99
CA TYR A 105 9.02 -2.45 -9.36
C TYR A 105 8.42 -1.03 -9.50
N ILE A 106 7.67 -0.57 -8.50
CA ILE A 106 7.14 0.79 -8.47
C ILE A 106 8.27 1.83 -8.47
N TYR A 107 9.33 1.59 -7.72
CA TYR A 107 10.52 2.45 -7.67
C TYR A 107 11.43 2.30 -8.90
N ARG A 108 11.14 1.36 -9.81
CA ARG A 108 11.98 1.01 -10.97
C ARG A 108 13.39 0.60 -10.54
N ILE A 109 13.48 -0.12 -9.43
CA ILE A 109 14.73 -0.66 -8.88
C ILE A 109 14.87 -2.13 -9.30
N GLY A 110 16.03 -2.47 -9.86
CA GLY A 110 16.32 -3.82 -10.36
C GLY A 110 15.76 -4.07 -11.76
N GLU A 111 16.29 -5.10 -12.40
CA GLU A 111 15.79 -5.60 -13.69
C GLU A 111 14.69 -6.65 -13.44
N LEU A 112 13.74 -6.75 -14.37
CA LEU A 112 12.79 -7.84 -14.39
C LEU A 112 13.56 -9.15 -14.57
N GLN A 113 13.49 -10.05 -13.59
CA GLN A 113 14.36 -11.22 -13.44
C GLN A 113 14.19 -12.30 -14.53
N GLU A 114 13.13 -12.23 -15.36
CA GLU A 114 12.82 -13.19 -16.39
C GLU A 114 12.48 -12.52 -17.72
N PRO A 115 12.69 -13.22 -18.88
CA PRO A 115 12.23 -12.69 -20.15
C PRO A 115 10.70 -12.66 -20.16
N HIS A 116 10.14 -11.47 -20.29
CA HIS A 116 8.70 -11.26 -20.37
C HIS A 116 8.30 -10.93 -21.81
N PRO A 117 7.11 -11.36 -22.26
CA PRO A 117 6.53 -10.91 -23.52
C PRO A 117 6.51 -9.38 -23.62
N THR A 118 6.61 -8.85 -24.85
CA THR A 118 6.58 -7.40 -25.06
C THR A 118 5.33 -6.75 -24.47
N ALA A 119 4.15 -7.35 -24.71
CA ALA A 119 2.88 -6.93 -24.12
C ALA A 119 2.96 -6.88 -22.59
N GLY A 120 3.50 -7.92 -21.95
CA GLY A 120 3.66 -7.97 -20.49
C GLY A 120 4.52 -6.82 -19.93
N LYS A 121 5.61 -6.45 -20.61
CA LYS A 121 6.44 -5.29 -20.23
C LYS A 121 5.70 -3.97 -20.38
N LEU A 122 4.93 -3.81 -21.45
CA LEU A 122 4.17 -2.57 -21.71
C LEU A 122 3.02 -2.42 -20.71
N ILE A 123 2.30 -3.51 -20.40
CA ILE A 123 1.27 -3.52 -19.35
C ILE A 123 1.89 -3.24 -17.97
N HIS A 124 3.04 -3.87 -17.65
CA HIS A 124 3.79 -3.56 -16.43
C HIS A 124 4.09 -2.07 -16.31
N ASN A 125 4.63 -1.46 -17.37
CA ASN A 125 4.92 -0.04 -17.39
C ASN A 125 3.65 0.81 -17.20
N ALA A 126 2.54 0.45 -17.85
CA ALA A 126 1.27 1.12 -17.67
C ALA A 126 0.78 1.04 -16.21
N CYS A 127 0.87 -0.12 -15.58
CA CYS A 127 0.50 -0.29 -14.17
C CYS A 127 1.35 0.58 -13.23
N ILE A 128 2.68 0.56 -13.38
CA ILE A 128 3.56 1.35 -12.50
C ILE A 128 3.53 2.86 -12.76
N MET A 129 2.89 3.31 -13.84
CA MET A 129 2.61 4.72 -14.13
C MET A 129 1.29 5.21 -13.52
N SER A 130 0.56 4.36 -12.82
CA SER A 130 -0.70 4.71 -12.16
C SER A 130 -0.51 5.69 -10.99
N SER A 131 -1.59 6.38 -10.63
CA SER A 131 -1.55 7.41 -9.59
C SER A 131 -1.21 6.85 -8.20
N CYS A 132 -1.66 5.64 -7.86
CA CYS A 132 -1.29 4.99 -6.61
C CYS A 132 0.20 4.65 -6.54
N CYS A 133 0.82 4.29 -7.68
CA CYS A 133 2.26 4.07 -7.76
C CYS A 133 3.06 5.39 -7.63
N ASP A 134 2.53 6.51 -8.13
CA ASP A 134 3.11 7.84 -7.87
C ASP A 134 3.09 8.18 -6.39
N SER A 135 2.00 7.87 -5.70
CA SER A 135 1.86 8.06 -4.24
C SER A 135 2.89 7.24 -3.46
N VAL A 136 3.15 5.99 -3.88
CA VAL A 136 4.19 5.14 -3.27
C VAL A 136 5.59 5.71 -3.50
N ARG A 137 5.88 6.24 -4.70
CA ARG A 137 7.17 6.92 -4.99
C ARG A 137 7.33 8.18 -4.16
N TRP A 138 6.28 9.00 -4.10
CA TRP A 138 6.28 10.22 -3.28
C TRP A 138 6.51 9.89 -1.80
N ARG A 139 5.90 8.83 -1.28
CA ARG A 139 6.04 8.39 0.12
C ARG A 139 7.50 8.19 0.52
N ALA A 140 8.30 7.50 -0.30
CA ALA A 140 9.72 7.29 -0.02
C ALA A 140 10.50 8.61 -0.01
N GLN A 141 10.27 9.49 -0.99
CA GLN A 141 10.89 10.81 -1.06
C GLN A 141 10.50 11.68 0.13
N HIS A 142 9.22 11.67 0.49
CA HIS A 142 8.68 12.44 1.61
C HIS A 142 9.33 12.02 2.94
N LEU A 143 9.42 10.72 3.21
CA LEU A 143 10.03 10.23 4.45
C LEU A 143 11.54 10.50 4.52
N GLY A 144 12.28 10.33 3.44
CA GLY A 144 13.68 10.75 3.38
C GLY A 144 13.83 12.26 3.61
N GLY A 145 12.91 13.07 3.05
CA GLY A 145 12.84 14.51 3.28
C GLY A 145 12.53 14.87 4.74
N GLU A 146 11.62 14.15 5.41
CA GLU A 146 11.31 14.36 6.84
C GLU A 146 12.52 14.03 7.74
N ILE A 147 13.31 13.00 7.40
CA ILE A 147 14.57 12.67 8.08
C ILE A 147 15.56 13.84 7.95
N ASN A 148 15.80 14.34 6.73
CA ASN A 148 16.69 15.46 6.45
C ASN A 148 16.25 16.71 7.21
N LYS A 149 14.96 17.07 7.14
CA LYS A 149 14.36 18.22 7.81
C LYS A 149 14.49 18.13 9.34
N MET A 150 14.28 16.95 9.91
CA MET A 150 14.39 16.74 11.35
C MET A 150 15.82 16.93 11.84
N PHE A 151 16.82 16.43 11.10
CA PHE A 151 18.23 16.69 11.39
C PHE A 151 18.53 18.19 11.41
N ASP A 152 18.10 18.92 10.39
CA ASP A 152 18.32 20.36 10.28
C ASP A 152 17.66 21.12 11.43
N GLN A 153 16.45 20.74 11.83
CA GLN A 153 15.71 21.36 12.94
C GLN A 153 16.34 21.08 14.31
N LYS A 154 16.83 19.86 14.54
CA LYS A 154 17.41 19.47 15.82
C LYS A 154 18.87 19.88 15.98
N GLY A 155 19.60 20.15 14.90
CA GLY A 155 21.02 20.50 14.91
C GLY A 155 21.93 19.41 15.49
N ARG A 156 21.48 18.17 15.53
CA ARG A 156 22.21 16.98 15.99
C ARG A 156 21.78 15.75 15.20
N LYS A 157 22.56 14.70 15.25
CA LYS A 157 22.14 13.39 14.73
C LYS A 157 20.84 12.94 15.39
N ILE A 158 20.01 12.26 14.61
CA ILE A 158 18.71 11.76 15.02
C ILE A 158 18.67 10.25 15.08
N SER A 159 17.81 9.70 15.94
CA SER A 159 17.49 8.29 15.99
C SER A 159 16.13 8.04 15.35
N ALA A 160 16.00 7.02 14.50
CA ALA A 160 14.76 6.71 13.81
C ALA A 160 14.47 5.20 13.80
N ILE A 161 13.18 4.85 13.72
CA ILE A 161 12.72 3.47 13.56
C ILE A 161 11.65 3.39 12.48
N SER A 162 11.82 2.42 11.56
CA SER A 162 10.86 2.02 10.55
C SER A 162 10.27 0.64 10.91
N ILE A 163 8.96 0.56 11.07
CA ILE A 163 8.24 -0.68 11.42
C ILE A 163 7.54 -1.22 10.19
N ALA A 164 7.68 -2.52 9.91
CA ALA A 164 7.38 -3.15 8.63
C ALA A 164 8.17 -2.45 7.51
N SER A 165 9.48 -2.45 7.67
CA SER A 165 10.42 -1.57 6.97
C SER A 165 10.67 -1.97 5.51
N GLY A 166 10.38 -3.20 5.11
CA GLY A 166 10.62 -3.70 3.76
C GLY A 166 12.08 -3.53 3.33
N HIS A 167 12.31 -2.95 2.15
CA HIS A 167 13.64 -2.71 1.60
C HIS A 167 14.26 -1.36 2.02
N LEU A 168 13.61 -0.55 2.87
CA LEU A 168 14.09 0.76 3.34
C LEU A 168 14.46 1.73 2.21
N ARG A 169 13.72 1.75 1.10
CA ARG A 169 14.07 2.55 -0.08
C ARG A 169 14.04 4.07 0.15
N GLU A 170 13.35 4.54 1.17
CA GLU A 170 13.36 5.93 1.62
C GLU A 170 14.75 6.40 2.06
N LEU A 171 15.63 5.50 2.50
CA LEU A 171 17.00 5.85 2.86
C LEU A 171 17.84 6.35 1.67
N SER A 172 17.45 6.02 0.44
CA SER A 172 18.09 6.57 -0.76
C SER A 172 17.89 8.08 -0.92
N TYR A 173 16.93 8.66 -0.18
CA TYR A 173 16.63 10.09 -0.16
C TYR A 173 17.17 10.81 1.09
N VAL A 174 17.97 10.12 1.88
CA VAL A 174 18.65 10.70 3.04
C VAL A 174 20.07 11.12 2.66
N ASP A 175 20.27 12.42 2.55
CA ASP A 175 21.59 12.96 2.19
C ASP A 175 22.58 12.79 3.34
N GLY A 176 23.68 12.04 3.11
CA GLY A 176 24.73 11.86 4.11
C GLY A 176 24.24 11.13 5.36
N PHE A 177 23.67 9.94 5.20
CA PHE A 177 23.10 9.10 6.25
C PHE A 177 23.97 9.04 7.52
N ASP A 178 25.26 8.69 7.39
CA ASP A 178 26.16 8.55 8.56
C ASP A 178 26.38 9.87 9.33
N SER A 179 26.22 10.99 8.66
CA SER A 179 26.36 12.31 9.30
C SER A 179 25.11 12.80 10.00
N LYS A 180 23.93 12.27 9.60
CA LYS A 180 22.63 12.72 10.09
C LYS A 180 22.00 11.75 11.09
N ILE A 181 22.28 10.46 10.95
CA ILE A 181 21.68 9.40 11.76
C ILE A 181 22.64 8.96 12.87
N GLU A 182 22.14 8.92 14.10
CA GLU A 182 22.81 8.30 15.23
C GLU A 182 22.57 6.80 15.24
N ASN A 183 21.29 6.40 15.24
CA ASN A 183 20.85 5.02 15.14
C ASN A 183 19.60 4.95 14.28
N PHE A 184 19.57 4.02 13.34
CA PHE A 184 18.38 3.70 12.57
C PHE A 184 18.01 2.24 12.77
N VAL A 185 16.75 1.98 13.15
CA VAL A 185 16.22 0.64 13.33
C VAL A 185 15.22 0.32 12.23
N GLY A 186 15.45 -0.74 11.48
CA GLY A 186 14.49 -1.37 10.58
C GLY A 186 13.93 -2.64 11.22
N LEU A 187 12.63 -2.82 11.23
CA LEU A 187 11.97 -4.01 11.75
C LEU A 187 11.00 -4.57 10.71
N ASP A 188 11.26 -5.78 10.24
CA ASP A 188 10.37 -6.49 9.32
C ASP A 188 10.40 -8.00 9.58
N GLN A 189 9.27 -8.66 9.37
CA GLN A 189 9.16 -10.12 9.52
C GLN A 189 9.70 -10.89 8.31
N ASP A 190 9.91 -10.24 7.16
CA ASP A 190 10.43 -10.87 5.94
C ASP A 190 11.95 -10.81 5.91
N GLU A 191 12.59 -11.89 6.32
CA GLU A 191 14.06 -12.04 6.32
C GLU A 191 14.69 -11.75 4.95
N LYS A 192 14.00 -12.06 3.85
CA LYS A 192 14.49 -11.77 2.49
C LYS A 192 14.53 -10.26 2.23
N SER A 193 13.50 -9.54 2.66
CA SER A 193 13.46 -8.09 2.59
C SER A 193 14.57 -7.47 3.43
N ASN A 194 14.76 -7.94 4.64
CA ASN A 194 15.82 -7.50 5.53
C ASN A 194 17.22 -7.77 4.95
N GLY A 195 17.40 -8.93 4.29
CA GLY A 195 18.64 -9.24 3.55
C GLY A 195 18.94 -8.24 2.43
N VAL A 196 17.92 -7.83 1.68
CA VAL A 196 18.06 -6.79 0.64
C VAL A 196 18.40 -5.44 1.26
N ALA A 197 17.73 -5.05 2.34
CA ALA A 197 17.99 -3.78 3.03
C ALA A 197 19.43 -3.72 3.58
N ARG A 198 19.92 -4.78 4.26
CA ARG A 198 21.31 -4.88 4.75
C ARG A 198 22.34 -4.76 3.63
N THR A 199 22.04 -5.32 2.45
CA THR A 199 22.95 -5.27 1.31
C THR A 199 22.90 -3.92 0.61
N SER A 200 21.72 -3.31 0.48
CA SER A 200 21.54 -2.02 -0.18
C SER A 200 22.10 -0.85 0.63
N PHE A 201 22.05 -0.95 1.97
CA PHE A 201 22.42 0.11 2.90
C PHE A 201 23.39 -0.43 3.97
N PRO A 202 24.68 -0.63 3.63
CA PRO A 202 25.67 -1.22 4.56
C PRO A 202 26.21 -0.19 5.57
N TYR A 203 25.31 0.58 6.21
CA TYR A 203 25.68 1.58 7.21
C TYR A 203 25.89 0.94 8.58
N SER A 204 26.91 1.35 9.31
CA SER A 204 27.27 0.79 10.62
C SER A 204 26.28 1.14 11.74
N ASN A 205 25.49 2.19 11.55
CA ASN A 205 24.46 2.68 12.45
C ASN A 205 23.03 2.31 12.00
N LEU A 206 22.91 1.38 11.06
CA LEU A 206 21.65 0.76 10.64
C LEU A 206 21.51 -0.64 11.26
N PHE A 207 20.50 -0.84 12.09
CA PHE A 207 20.21 -2.08 12.78
C PHE A 207 18.90 -2.67 12.23
N ILE A 208 18.95 -3.85 11.64
CA ILE A 208 17.78 -4.50 11.03
C ILE A 208 17.44 -5.75 11.83
N PHE A 209 16.19 -5.84 12.30
CA PHE A 209 15.64 -6.93 13.08
C PHE A 209 14.64 -7.75 12.27
N ASP A 210 14.83 -9.07 12.27
CA ASP A 210 13.94 -10.05 11.63
C ASP A 210 12.79 -10.40 12.59
N GLU A 211 11.90 -9.41 12.83
CA GLU A 211 10.84 -9.49 13.83
C GLU A 211 9.49 -9.01 13.30
N SER A 212 8.42 -9.65 13.77
CA SER A 212 7.06 -9.24 13.42
C SER A 212 6.57 -8.05 14.28
N ILE A 213 5.48 -7.42 13.87
CA ILE A 213 4.82 -6.35 14.64
C ILE A 213 4.43 -6.78 16.07
N ARG A 214 4.30 -8.09 16.32
CA ARG A 214 4.05 -8.61 17.67
C ARG A 214 5.18 -8.25 18.65
N TYR A 215 6.39 -8.08 18.14
CA TYR A 215 7.53 -7.64 18.93
C TYR A 215 7.31 -6.23 19.48
N VAL A 216 6.81 -5.31 18.65
CA VAL A 216 6.43 -3.95 19.05
C VAL A 216 5.25 -3.98 20.02
N LEU A 217 4.18 -4.71 19.66
CA LEU A 217 2.97 -4.83 20.48
C LEU A 217 3.23 -5.43 21.87
N SER A 218 4.22 -6.30 22.01
CA SER A 218 4.58 -6.94 23.28
C SER A 218 5.58 -6.16 24.14
N LYS A 219 5.94 -4.93 23.72
CA LYS A 219 6.94 -4.08 24.42
C LYS A 219 8.32 -4.75 24.61
N LYS A 220 8.74 -5.59 23.65
CA LYS A 220 10.05 -6.26 23.69
C LYS A 220 11.16 -5.38 23.10
N LEU A 221 10.83 -4.28 22.42
CA LEU A 221 11.84 -3.31 21.99
C LEU A 221 12.57 -2.78 23.24
N PRO A 222 13.89 -2.58 23.14
CA PRO A 222 14.64 -1.93 24.22
C PRO A 222 13.98 -0.62 24.63
N GLU A 223 14.18 -0.18 25.88
CA GLU A 223 13.77 1.14 26.34
C GLU A 223 14.63 2.21 25.64
N GLN A 224 14.34 2.43 24.37
CA GLN A 224 14.96 3.42 23.53
C GLN A 224 13.85 4.27 22.91
N SER A 225 14.02 5.57 22.93
CA SER A 225 13.13 6.52 22.26
C SER A 225 13.78 7.06 20.99
N PHE A 226 12.95 7.34 19.98
CA PHE A 226 13.37 7.76 18.66
C PHE A 226 12.84 9.16 18.34
N ASP A 227 13.64 9.94 17.65
CA ASP A 227 13.21 11.24 17.13
C ASP A 227 12.14 11.06 16.03
N LEU A 228 12.23 9.99 15.24
CA LEU A 228 11.25 9.65 14.22
C LEU A 228 10.82 8.17 14.32
N VAL A 229 9.53 7.95 14.40
CA VAL A 229 8.89 6.62 14.39
C VAL A 229 7.91 6.56 13.23
N TYR A 230 8.03 5.57 12.34
CA TYR A 230 7.10 5.47 11.22
C TYR A 230 6.89 4.04 10.74
N SER A 231 5.87 3.86 9.91
CA SER A 231 5.59 2.61 9.20
C SER A 231 5.01 2.95 7.81
N THR A 232 5.49 2.32 6.74
CA THR A 232 5.17 2.76 5.38
C THR A 232 4.12 1.93 4.64
N GLY A 233 3.73 0.79 5.13
CA GLY A 233 2.81 -0.08 4.39
C GLY A 233 2.14 -1.13 5.27
N LEU A 234 1.99 -0.84 6.56
CA LEU A 234 1.42 -1.75 7.54
C LEU A 234 -0.07 -1.47 7.81
N PHE A 235 -0.44 -0.19 7.95
CA PHE A 235 -1.74 0.20 8.46
C PHE A 235 -2.89 -0.12 7.50
N ASP A 236 -2.58 -0.23 6.22
CA ASP A 236 -3.50 -0.70 5.17
C ASP A 236 -4.01 -2.15 5.41
N TYR A 237 -3.37 -2.90 6.31
CA TYR A 237 -3.72 -4.29 6.65
C TYR A 237 -4.22 -4.47 8.08
N LEU A 238 -4.20 -3.42 8.89
CA LEU A 238 -4.60 -3.51 10.30
C LEU A 238 -6.06 -3.10 10.48
N GLU A 239 -6.86 -3.99 11.05
CA GLU A 239 -8.20 -3.64 11.53
C GLU A 239 -8.14 -2.48 12.54
N ASP A 240 -9.20 -1.67 12.63
CA ASP A 240 -9.20 -0.39 13.35
C ASP A 240 -8.70 -0.48 14.79
N LYS A 241 -9.14 -1.50 15.56
CA LYS A 241 -8.66 -1.72 16.93
C LYS A 241 -7.17 -2.04 17.01
N LEU A 242 -6.67 -2.81 16.04
CA LEU A 242 -5.26 -3.17 16.00
C LEU A 242 -4.43 -1.97 15.53
N ALA A 243 -4.94 -1.17 14.60
CA ALA A 243 -4.33 0.07 14.13
C ALA A 243 -4.18 1.07 15.28
N ALA A 244 -5.24 1.33 16.05
CA ALA A 244 -5.18 2.21 17.22
C ALA A 244 -4.17 1.73 18.27
N ARG A 245 -4.19 0.43 18.59
CA ARG A 245 -3.23 -0.18 19.51
C ARG A 245 -1.79 -0.09 19.00
N MET A 246 -1.58 -0.31 17.69
CA MET A 246 -0.26 -0.20 17.09
C MET A 246 0.23 1.24 17.12
N THR A 247 -0.63 2.21 16.83
CA THR A 247 -0.34 3.64 16.94
C THR A 247 0.11 4.00 18.36
N SER A 248 -0.62 3.52 19.37
CA SER A 248 -0.25 3.76 20.79
C SER A 248 1.14 3.17 21.10
N ARG A 249 1.46 1.97 20.60
CA ARG A 249 2.79 1.36 20.80
C ARG A 249 3.90 2.08 20.05
N MET A 250 3.63 2.54 18.85
CA MET A 250 4.57 3.35 18.08
C MET A 250 4.82 4.69 18.79
N PHE A 251 3.77 5.30 19.33
CA PHE A 251 3.90 6.56 20.06
C PHE A 251 4.66 6.43 21.38
N ASP A 252 4.59 5.30 22.07
CA ASP A 252 5.42 4.99 23.24
C ASP A 252 6.93 5.11 22.91
N LEU A 253 7.33 4.77 21.67
CA LEU A 253 8.72 4.82 21.19
C LEU A 253 9.18 6.25 20.78
N VAL A 254 8.29 7.20 20.65
CA VAL A 254 8.63 8.58 20.26
C VAL A 254 9.30 9.30 21.41
N ALA A 255 10.46 9.91 21.16
CA ALA A 255 11.15 10.77 22.12
C ALA A 255 10.37 12.08 22.37
N PRO A 256 10.56 12.76 23.50
CA PRO A 256 10.07 14.13 23.66
C PRO A 256 10.52 15.04 22.51
N GLY A 257 9.60 15.79 21.92
CA GLY A 257 9.82 16.59 20.71
C GLY A 257 10.10 15.76 19.46
N GLY A 258 9.82 14.45 19.49
CA GLY A 258 9.89 13.55 18.34
C GLY A 258 8.58 13.47 17.58
N THR A 259 8.63 12.79 16.44
CA THR A 259 7.51 12.70 15.49
C THR A 259 7.18 11.24 15.16
N MET A 260 5.89 10.95 15.05
CA MET A 260 5.37 9.71 14.47
C MET A 260 4.68 10.00 13.14
N ILE A 261 4.90 9.15 12.12
CA ILE A 261 4.23 9.27 10.80
C ILE A 261 3.65 7.92 10.40
N ILE A 262 2.35 7.92 10.07
CA ILE A 262 1.59 6.73 9.67
C ILE A 262 0.81 7.06 8.39
N PRO A 263 1.17 6.48 7.23
CA PRO A 263 0.37 6.53 6.02
C PRO A 263 -0.71 5.43 6.00
N ASN A 264 -1.81 5.72 5.32
CA ASN A 264 -2.84 4.76 4.95
C ASN A 264 -3.46 5.15 3.60
N PHE A 265 -3.73 4.18 2.72
CA PHE A 265 -4.42 4.46 1.47
C PHE A 265 -5.82 5.02 1.71
N ALA A 266 -6.15 6.08 0.97
CA ALA A 266 -7.41 6.80 1.07
C ALA A 266 -8.56 6.07 0.35
N LYS A 267 -9.78 6.22 0.86
CA LYS A 267 -10.99 5.81 0.14
C LYS A 267 -11.09 6.55 -1.20
N GLY A 268 -11.59 5.84 -2.20
CA GLY A 268 -11.84 6.43 -3.52
C GLY A 268 -10.65 6.36 -4.49
N MET A 269 -9.59 5.62 -4.14
CA MET A 269 -8.44 5.38 -5.03
C MET A 269 -8.90 4.71 -6.33
N PRO A 270 -8.53 5.26 -7.52
CA PRO A 270 -8.99 4.73 -8.80
C PRO A 270 -8.56 3.28 -9.06
N GLU A 271 -7.39 2.88 -8.62
CA GLU A 271 -6.80 1.57 -8.89
C GLU A 271 -7.36 0.45 -8.00
N GLN A 272 -8.16 0.76 -6.98
CA GLN A 272 -8.71 -0.24 -6.04
C GLN A 272 -9.40 -1.39 -6.77
N GLY A 273 -10.28 -1.09 -7.74
CA GLY A 273 -11.01 -2.11 -8.49
C GLY A 273 -10.10 -3.04 -9.29
N TYR A 274 -9.02 -2.52 -9.88
CA TYR A 274 -8.01 -3.30 -10.58
C TYR A 274 -7.21 -4.19 -9.61
N MET A 275 -6.81 -3.65 -8.47
CA MET A 275 -6.06 -4.38 -7.44
C MET A 275 -6.86 -5.55 -6.89
N GLU A 276 -8.12 -5.36 -6.58
CA GLU A 276 -9.00 -6.41 -6.05
C GLU A 276 -9.34 -7.46 -7.12
N ALA A 277 -9.65 -7.03 -8.37
CA ALA A 277 -10.08 -7.92 -9.44
C ALA A 277 -8.95 -8.78 -10.04
N PHE A 278 -7.75 -8.21 -10.25
CA PHE A 278 -6.68 -8.86 -11.01
C PHE A 278 -5.41 -9.15 -10.20
N MET A 279 -5.22 -8.47 -9.08
CA MET A 279 -4.03 -8.65 -8.25
C MET A 279 -4.31 -9.41 -6.96
N ASP A 280 -5.58 -9.73 -6.67
CA ASP A 280 -6.00 -10.32 -5.40
C ASP A 280 -5.40 -9.55 -4.20
N TRP A 281 -5.40 -8.22 -4.32
CA TRP A 281 -4.80 -7.30 -3.36
C TRP A 281 -5.85 -6.42 -2.72
N TYR A 282 -6.18 -6.73 -1.48
CA TYR A 282 -7.18 -6.04 -0.67
C TYR A 282 -6.50 -5.22 0.41
N LEU A 283 -6.92 -3.96 0.54
CA LEU A 283 -6.43 -3.03 1.55
C LEU A 283 -7.60 -2.47 2.35
N ILE A 284 -7.35 -1.97 3.54
CA ILE A 284 -8.31 -1.23 4.34
C ILE A 284 -8.12 0.26 4.03
N TYR A 285 -8.96 0.75 3.12
CA TYR A 285 -8.97 2.17 2.73
C TYR A 285 -9.70 3.00 3.77
N ARG A 286 -9.15 4.15 4.13
CA ARG A 286 -9.69 5.01 5.19
C ARG A 286 -9.89 6.45 4.72
N ASP A 287 -10.88 7.13 5.31
CA ASP A 287 -11.03 8.58 5.23
C ASP A 287 -10.28 9.26 6.40
N GLU A 288 -10.25 10.60 6.40
CA GLU A 288 -9.54 11.37 7.44
C GLU A 288 -10.06 11.09 8.85
N ALA A 289 -11.38 10.90 9.03
CA ALA A 289 -11.97 10.60 10.33
C ALA A 289 -11.48 9.25 10.85
N GLN A 290 -11.42 8.23 9.99
CA GLN A 290 -10.93 6.91 10.36
C GLN A 290 -9.40 6.89 10.60
N VAL A 291 -8.63 7.73 9.90
CA VAL A 291 -7.20 7.92 10.18
C VAL A 291 -7.01 8.66 11.51
N PHE A 292 -7.90 9.61 11.84
CA PHE A 292 -7.91 10.26 13.16
C PHE A 292 -8.17 9.26 14.29
N ASP A 293 -9.03 8.27 14.09
CA ASP A 293 -9.35 7.22 15.06
C ASP A 293 -8.14 6.34 15.44
N PHE A 294 -7.06 6.36 14.67
CA PHE A 294 -5.80 5.73 15.08
C PHE A 294 -5.27 6.27 16.41
N MET A 295 -5.58 7.51 16.73
CA MET A 295 -5.17 8.16 17.99
C MET A 295 -6.06 7.84 19.19
N SER A 296 -7.12 7.04 19.02
CA SER A 296 -8.12 6.81 20.09
C SER A 296 -7.56 6.15 21.37
N GLU A 297 -6.42 5.47 21.28
CA GLU A 297 -5.72 4.90 22.44
C GLU A 297 -4.52 5.77 22.92
N LEU A 298 -4.29 6.95 22.34
CA LEU A 298 -3.22 7.85 22.78
C LEU A 298 -3.64 8.66 24.02
N ASN A 299 -2.69 8.85 24.93
CA ASN A 299 -2.84 9.91 25.94
C ASN A 299 -2.61 11.27 25.28
N ILE A 300 -3.70 12.01 25.06
CA ILE A 300 -3.66 13.31 24.38
C ILE A 300 -2.87 14.37 25.15
N ASP A 301 -2.71 14.22 26.48
CA ASP A 301 -1.97 15.17 27.31
C ASP A 301 -0.48 15.25 26.96
N VAL A 302 0.08 14.18 26.37
CA VAL A 302 1.48 14.11 25.92
C VAL A 302 1.64 14.34 24.42
N VAL A 303 0.56 14.65 23.70
CA VAL A 303 0.59 15.08 22.30
C VAL A 303 0.78 16.59 22.24
N GLU A 304 1.80 17.07 21.54
CA GLU A 304 2.02 18.50 21.28
C GLU A 304 1.09 18.98 20.16
N SER A 305 1.13 18.28 19.03
CA SER A 305 0.29 18.56 17.88
C SER A 305 0.13 17.32 17.01
N PHE A 306 -0.89 17.36 16.16
CA PHE A 306 -1.04 16.37 15.08
C PHE A 306 -1.52 17.05 13.79
N ASP A 307 -1.31 16.39 12.68
CA ASP A 307 -1.80 16.79 11.35
C ASP A 307 -2.22 15.57 10.55
N ILE A 308 -3.27 15.71 9.73
CA ILE A 308 -3.69 14.73 8.75
C ILE A 308 -3.65 15.42 7.39
N TYR A 309 -2.80 14.92 6.52
CA TYR A 309 -2.60 15.46 5.17
C TYR A 309 -2.51 14.34 4.14
N SER A 310 -2.66 14.67 2.87
CA SER A 310 -2.53 13.70 1.78
C SER A 310 -1.24 13.92 0.98
N ASP A 311 -0.84 12.89 0.24
CA ASP A 311 0.10 13.04 -0.86
C ASP A 311 -0.48 13.93 -1.98
N PRO A 312 0.32 14.41 -2.95
CA PRO A 312 -0.18 15.26 -4.03
C PRO A 312 -1.28 14.66 -4.90
N SER A 313 -1.34 13.32 -4.98
CA SER A 313 -2.37 12.61 -5.75
C SER A 313 -3.65 12.37 -4.95
N GLY A 314 -3.64 12.57 -3.63
CA GLY A 314 -4.76 12.33 -2.74
C GLY A 314 -5.06 10.85 -2.47
N ASN A 315 -4.17 9.93 -2.85
CA ASN A 315 -4.39 8.50 -2.69
C ASN A 315 -3.95 7.96 -1.34
N VAL A 316 -3.09 8.68 -0.62
CA VAL A 316 -2.58 8.28 0.69
C VAL A 316 -2.75 9.41 1.69
N LEU A 317 -3.38 9.12 2.82
CA LEU A 317 -3.48 9.99 3.99
C LEU A 317 -2.33 9.70 4.94
N TYR A 318 -1.80 10.73 5.55
CA TYR A 318 -0.72 10.66 6.53
C TYR A 318 -1.18 11.24 7.85
N LEU A 319 -1.12 10.44 8.92
CA LEU A 319 -1.20 10.93 10.28
C LEU A 319 0.22 11.26 10.76
N LYS A 320 0.46 12.52 11.10
CA LYS A 320 1.71 13.00 11.73
C LYS A 320 1.40 13.48 13.15
N VAL A 321 2.08 12.93 14.14
CA VAL A 321 1.88 13.28 15.57
C VAL A 321 3.21 13.68 16.17
N ILE A 322 3.24 14.81 16.88
CA ILE A 322 4.41 15.31 17.61
C ILE A 322 4.17 15.10 19.10
N LYS A 323 5.17 14.56 19.79
CA LYS A 323 5.15 14.32 21.24
C LYS A 323 5.71 15.52 21.98
N LYS A 324 5.07 15.90 23.11
CA LYS A 324 5.59 16.94 24.04
C LYS A 324 6.93 16.58 24.63
#